data_7f51f570889f1df93c841a1cb8be16c9
#
_entry.id   7f51f570889f1df93c841a1cb8be16c9
#
_cell.length_a   1.000
_cell.length_b   1.000
_cell.length_c   1.000
_cell.angle_alpha   90.00
_cell.angle_beta   90.00
_cell.angle_gamma   90.00
#
_symmetry.space_group_name_H-M   'P 1'
#
loop_
_entity.id
_entity.type
_entity.pdbx_description
1 polymer ?
#
loop_
_entity_poly.entity_id
_entity_poly.type
_entity_poly.pdbx_seq_one_letter_code
_entity_poly.pdbx_strand_id
1 'polypeptide(L)'
;CKSKSDVSLVKIARKYFDNKLHKGETVYFELVGYMNGSLVKKPYDNSKLEPFMFPGGYGDFIKRYGKKSKFHYGCTNSYKIYVYRITHTDSDNIITDYSWQQVKSRCKQIGVKHVPEMNNIEISEDTSFVPAERESVLDLAEYQCNSESSNFPDHLKEGVCVRIENEDHDPI
;
A
#
# COMPACT_ATOMS: atom_id res chain seq x y z
N CYS A 1 -11.10 -15.39 5.23
CA CYS A 1 -10.59 -14.85 3.97
C CYS A 1 -11.73 -14.78 2.94
N LYS A 2 -12.13 -13.57 2.52
CA LYS A 2 -13.16 -13.37 1.48
C LYS A 2 -12.50 -13.15 0.13
N SER A 3 -11.95 -14.20 -0.46
CA SER A 3 -11.57 -14.20 -1.87
C SER A 3 -12.51 -15.17 -2.61
N LYS A 4 -13.21 -14.66 -3.61
CA LYS A 4 -14.24 -15.39 -4.36
C LYS A 4 -13.70 -16.52 -5.26
N SER A 5 -12.39 -16.70 -5.44
CA SER A 5 -11.91 -17.57 -6.51
C SER A 5 -10.51 -18.17 -6.38
N ASP A 6 -9.75 -17.94 -5.30
CA ASP A 6 -8.38 -18.45 -5.31
C ASP A 6 -8.00 -19.20 -4.03
N VAL A 7 -8.00 -20.52 -4.11
CA VAL A 7 -7.54 -21.44 -3.06
C VAL A 7 -6.09 -21.12 -2.64
N SER A 8 -5.29 -20.53 -3.53
CA SER A 8 -3.91 -20.16 -3.24
C SER A 8 -3.80 -18.96 -2.31
N LEU A 9 -4.68 -17.93 -2.43
CA LEU A 9 -4.71 -16.79 -1.53
C LEU A 9 -5.11 -17.19 -0.10
N VAL A 10 -6.04 -18.13 0.04
CA VAL A 10 -6.42 -18.68 1.35
C VAL A 10 -5.24 -19.39 2.00
N LYS A 11 -4.48 -20.18 1.25
CA LYS A 11 -3.28 -20.86 1.75
C LYS A 11 -2.20 -19.87 2.20
N ILE A 12 -2.01 -18.79 1.42
CA ILE A 12 -1.08 -17.71 1.76
C ILE A 12 -1.53 -17.00 3.05
N ALA A 13 -2.80 -16.59 3.14
CA ALA A 13 -3.34 -15.95 4.32
C ALA A 13 -3.14 -16.82 5.56
N ARG A 14 -3.48 -18.11 5.50
CA ARG A 14 -3.24 -19.04 6.60
C ARG A 14 -1.77 -19.13 6.98
N LYS A 15 -0.86 -19.26 6.02
CA LYS A 15 0.58 -19.33 6.28
C LYS A 15 1.09 -18.17 7.13
N TYR A 16 0.57 -16.96 6.92
CA TYR A 16 1.06 -15.77 7.60
C TYR A 16 0.29 -15.42 8.88
N PHE A 17 -1.01 -15.74 8.93
CA PHE A 17 -1.92 -15.21 9.95
C PHE A 17 -2.60 -16.29 10.80
N ASP A 18 -2.51 -17.58 10.45
CA ASP A 18 -3.17 -18.64 11.22
C ASP A 18 -2.66 -18.69 12.67
N ASN A 19 -3.60 -18.68 13.62
CA ASN A 19 -3.34 -18.63 15.06
C ASN A 19 -2.57 -17.40 15.58
N LYS A 20 -2.47 -16.33 14.76
CA LYS A 20 -1.76 -15.12 15.15
C LYS A 20 -2.69 -13.92 15.34
N LEU A 21 -3.90 -13.97 14.79
CA LEU A 21 -4.86 -12.89 14.90
C LEU A 21 -5.66 -13.01 16.20
N HIS A 22 -5.98 -11.85 16.77
CA HIS A 22 -6.90 -11.77 17.88
C HIS A 22 -8.34 -11.97 17.40
N LYS A 23 -9.23 -12.34 18.32
CA LYS A 23 -10.66 -12.41 18.01
C LYS A 23 -11.16 -11.05 17.55
N GLY A 24 -11.91 -11.00 16.45
CA GLY A 24 -12.42 -9.76 15.86
C GLY A 24 -11.42 -9.04 14.96
N GLU A 25 -10.14 -9.42 14.95
CA GLU A 25 -9.11 -8.76 14.15
C GLU A 25 -9.22 -9.15 12.66
N THR A 26 -9.17 -8.16 11.78
CA THR A 26 -9.13 -8.34 10.33
C THR A 26 -7.92 -7.63 9.75
N VAL A 27 -7.10 -8.35 8.99
CA VAL A 27 -5.90 -7.81 8.35
C VAL A 27 -6.12 -7.68 6.86
N TYR A 28 -5.82 -6.50 6.34
CA TYR A 28 -5.86 -6.18 4.90
C TYR A 28 -4.44 -6.10 4.39
N PHE A 29 -4.13 -6.87 3.38
CA PHE A 29 -2.78 -6.93 2.82
C PHE A 29 -2.79 -7.02 1.30
N GLU A 30 -1.70 -6.61 0.71
CA GLU A 30 -1.42 -6.77 -0.70
C GLU A 30 -0.41 -7.89 -0.94
N LEU A 31 -0.66 -8.69 -1.96
CA LEU A 31 0.24 -9.75 -2.42
C LEU A 31 0.96 -9.25 -3.68
N VAL A 32 2.28 -9.23 -3.64
CA VAL A 32 3.12 -8.72 -4.73
C VAL A 32 4.18 -9.74 -5.15
N GLY A 33 4.72 -9.56 -6.36
CA GLY A 33 5.76 -10.42 -6.90
C GLY A 33 5.22 -11.54 -7.78
N TYR A 34 5.70 -12.77 -7.58
CA TYR A 34 5.41 -13.91 -8.44
C TYR A 34 4.76 -15.04 -7.67
N MET A 35 3.74 -15.64 -8.26
CA MET A 35 3.07 -16.84 -7.78
C MET A 35 2.98 -17.85 -8.92
N ASN A 36 3.44 -19.08 -8.68
CA ASN A 36 3.48 -20.14 -9.70
C ASN A 36 4.16 -19.72 -11.02
N GLY A 37 5.26 -18.96 -10.93
CA GLY A 37 6.00 -18.48 -12.08
C GLY A 37 5.38 -17.29 -12.83
N SER A 38 4.22 -16.81 -12.39
CA SER A 38 3.53 -15.67 -13.00
C SER A 38 3.51 -14.46 -12.06
N LEU A 39 3.56 -13.24 -12.62
CA LEU A 39 3.35 -12.02 -11.84
C LEU A 39 1.94 -12.05 -11.22
N VAL A 40 1.86 -11.73 -9.93
CA VAL A 40 0.60 -11.59 -9.20
C VAL A 40 -0.24 -10.47 -9.82
N LYS A 41 0.37 -9.34 -10.10
CA LYS A 41 -0.25 -8.23 -10.80
C LYS A 41 0.05 -8.28 -12.29
N LYS A 42 -0.97 -8.18 -13.12
CA LYS A 42 -0.80 -8.11 -14.57
C LYS A 42 0.05 -6.90 -14.95
N PRO A 43 1.01 -7.05 -15.89
CA PRO A 43 1.76 -5.91 -16.39
C PRO A 43 0.83 -4.83 -16.94
N TYR A 44 1.14 -3.59 -16.62
CA TYR A 44 0.41 -2.44 -17.15
C TYR A 44 0.92 -2.07 -18.54
N ASP A 45 0.00 -1.79 -19.45
CA ASP A 45 0.33 -1.35 -20.81
C ASP A 45 0.60 0.16 -20.80
N ASN A 46 1.87 0.51 -20.94
CA ASN A 46 2.33 1.89 -20.85
C ASN A 46 1.83 2.78 -22.02
N SER A 47 1.32 2.18 -23.11
CA SER A 47 0.70 2.95 -24.20
C SER A 47 -0.61 3.64 -23.78
N LYS A 48 -1.16 3.25 -22.64
CA LYS A 48 -2.38 3.83 -22.06
C LYS A 48 -2.11 4.97 -21.08
N LEU A 49 -0.82 5.27 -20.79
CA LEU A 49 -0.45 6.41 -19.95
C LEU A 49 -0.54 7.70 -20.75
N GLU A 50 -1.00 8.76 -20.10
CA GLU A 50 -1.03 10.06 -20.71
C GLU A 50 0.38 10.66 -20.82
N PRO A 51 0.79 11.13 -22.00
CA PRO A 51 2.20 11.48 -22.29
C PRO A 51 2.79 12.60 -21.43
N PHE A 52 1.96 13.45 -20.84
CA PHE A 52 2.41 14.62 -20.06
C PHE A 52 2.82 14.29 -18.62
N MET A 53 2.60 13.06 -18.15
CA MET A 53 2.92 12.67 -16.77
C MET A 53 4.42 12.49 -16.50
N PHE A 54 5.29 12.57 -17.50
CA PHE A 54 6.72 12.31 -17.32
C PHE A 54 7.60 13.43 -17.86
N PRO A 55 8.58 13.89 -17.05
CA PRO A 55 9.66 14.73 -17.54
C PRO A 55 10.39 13.98 -18.66
N GLY A 56 10.54 14.60 -19.84
CA GLY A 56 11.14 13.96 -21.02
C GLY A 56 10.17 13.26 -21.97
N GLY A 57 8.88 13.18 -21.59
CA GLY A 57 7.82 12.68 -22.44
C GLY A 57 7.76 11.15 -22.59
N TYR A 58 6.80 10.70 -23.40
CA TYR A 58 6.50 9.28 -23.58
C TYR A 58 7.67 8.45 -24.12
N GLY A 59 8.52 9.03 -24.98
CA GLY A 59 9.66 8.34 -25.57
C GLY A 59 10.69 7.90 -24.53
N ASP A 60 11.06 8.81 -23.65
CA ASP A 60 12.01 8.53 -22.58
C ASP A 60 11.41 7.58 -21.53
N PHE A 61 10.13 7.71 -21.26
CA PHE A 61 9.40 6.79 -20.40
C PHE A 61 9.45 5.35 -20.95
N ILE A 62 9.11 5.14 -22.21
CA ILE A 62 9.15 3.81 -22.85
C ILE A 62 10.57 3.26 -22.93
N LYS A 63 11.56 4.11 -23.16
CA LYS A 63 12.98 3.72 -23.16
C LYS A 63 13.42 3.18 -21.79
N ARG A 64 12.94 3.80 -20.72
CA ARG A 64 13.30 3.44 -19.34
C ARG A 64 12.53 2.24 -18.82
N TYR A 65 11.21 2.21 -18.96
CA TYR A 65 10.30 1.22 -18.36
C TYR A 65 9.77 0.18 -19.35
N GLY A 66 10.05 0.35 -20.63
CA GLY A 66 9.54 -0.51 -21.70
C GLY A 66 8.07 -0.27 -22.03
N LYS A 67 7.54 -1.02 -22.98
CA LYS A 67 6.13 -0.94 -23.39
C LYS A 67 5.15 -1.49 -22.34
N LYS A 68 5.64 -2.26 -21.38
CA LYS A 68 4.83 -2.85 -20.30
C LYS A 68 5.58 -2.73 -18.97
N SER A 69 4.99 -2.06 -18.00
CA SER A 69 5.50 -2.01 -16.63
C SER A 69 5.16 -3.29 -15.87
N LYS A 70 6.17 -3.88 -15.25
CA LYS A 70 6.03 -5.10 -14.44
C LYS A 70 6.21 -4.75 -12.97
N PHE A 71 5.19 -4.96 -12.19
CA PHE A 71 5.18 -4.64 -10.75
C PHE A 71 5.67 -5.86 -9.95
N HIS A 72 6.98 -6.08 -9.92
CA HIS A 72 7.59 -7.21 -9.23
C HIS A 72 8.05 -6.91 -7.80
N TYR A 73 8.12 -5.64 -7.39
CA TYR A 73 8.47 -5.19 -6.04
C TYR A 73 9.74 -5.82 -5.46
N GLY A 74 10.78 -5.90 -6.30
CA GLY A 74 12.05 -6.53 -5.95
C GLY A 74 11.97 -8.04 -5.72
N CYS A 75 10.92 -8.70 -6.20
CA CYS A 75 10.81 -10.16 -6.22
C CYS A 75 11.29 -10.70 -7.56
N THR A 76 12.00 -11.83 -7.56
CA THR A 76 12.45 -12.52 -8.78
C THR A 76 11.57 -13.72 -9.10
N ASN A 77 11.37 -14.63 -8.17
CA ASN A 77 10.54 -15.85 -8.33
C ASN A 77 9.69 -16.15 -7.10
N SER A 78 9.52 -15.18 -6.21
CA SER A 78 8.78 -15.33 -4.97
C SER A 78 7.75 -14.21 -4.83
N TYR A 79 6.87 -14.35 -3.86
CA TYR A 79 5.93 -13.31 -3.48
C TYR A 79 6.27 -12.73 -2.10
N LYS A 80 5.76 -11.53 -1.84
CA LYS A 80 5.73 -10.88 -0.54
C LYS A 80 4.32 -10.43 -0.23
N ILE A 81 4.02 -10.25 1.05
CA ILE A 81 2.79 -9.59 1.50
C ILE A 81 3.16 -8.28 2.21
N TYR A 82 2.32 -7.28 2.02
CA TYR A 82 2.42 -6.00 2.71
C TYR A 82 1.07 -5.63 3.30
N VAL A 83 1.02 -5.49 4.62
CA VAL A 83 -0.19 -5.07 5.34
C VAL A 83 -0.34 -3.56 5.20
N TYR A 84 -1.55 -3.11 4.89
CA TYR A 84 -1.84 -1.69 4.77
C TYR A 84 -2.96 -1.20 5.70
N ARG A 85 -3.73 -2.12 6.31
CA ARG A 85 -4.81 -1.80 7.23
C ARG A 85 -5.06 -2.97 8.17
N ILE A 86 -5.42 -2.67 9.41
CA ILE A 86 -5.94 -3.65 10.38
C ILE A 86 -7.17 -3.03 11.02
N THR A 87 -8.22 -3.82 11.21
CA THR A 87 -9.42 -3.42 11.93
C THR A 87 -9.73 -4.42 13.03
N HIS A 88 -10.43 -3.95 14.05
CA HIS A 88 -11.04 -4.78 15.08
C HIS A 88 -12.57 -4.66 15.01
N THR A 89 -13.25 -5.78 15.12
CA THR A 89 -14.70 -5.85 15.27
C THR A 89 -15.01 -6.34 16.67
N ASP A 90 -15.69 -5.53 17.45
CA ASP A 90 -16.06 -5.84 18.83
C ASP A 90 -17.30 -6.76 18.92
N SER A 91 -17.80 -7.01 20.16
CA SER A 91 -18.99 -7.81 20.41
C SER A 91 -20.28 -7.20 19.85
N ASP A 92 -20.34 -5.89 19.69
CA ASP A 92 -21.49 -5.15 19.19
C ASP A 92 -21.44 -4.95 17.68
N ASN A 93 -20.48 -5.59 17.02
CA ASN A 93 -20.17 -5.49 15.58
C ASN A 93 -19.70 -4.08 15.14
N ILE A 94 -19.19 -3.27 16.05
CA ILE A 94 -18.56 -2.01 15.72
C ILE A 94 -17.17 -2.29 15.18
N ILE A 95 -16.84 -1.70 14.03
CA ILE A 95 -15.55 -1.86 13.38
C ILE A 95 -14.71 -0.61 13.65
N THR A 96 -13.58 -0.82 14.29
CA THR A 96 -12.59 0.23 14.57
C THR A 96 -11.31 -0.01 13.77
N ASP A 97 -10.80 1.02 13.13
CA ASP A 97 -9.52 0.98 12.46
C ASP A 97 -8.37 1.13 13.49
N TYR A 98 -7.30 0.38 13.27
CA TYR A 98 -6.06 0.61 14.01
C TYR A 98 -5.36 1.86 13.47
N SER A 99 -4.79 2.68 14.36
CA SER A 99 -3.88 3.75 13.96
C SER A 99 -2.69 3.19 13.19
N TRP A 100 -2.01 4.01 12.42
CA TRP A 100 -0.86 3.54 11.67
C TRP A 100 0.25 2.99 12.57
N GLN A 101 0.46 3.62 13.71
CA GLN A 101 1.42 3.13 14.71
C GLN A 101 1.04 1.76 15.27
N GLN A 102 -0.25 1.53 15.50
CA GLN A 102 -0.77 0.23 15.93
C GLN A 102 -0.61 -0.82 14.83
N VAL A 103 -0.88 -0.47 13.56
CA VAL A 103 -0.64 -1.36 12.41
C VAL A 103 0.83 -1.77 12.34
N LYS A 104 1.77 -0.82 12.44
CA LYS A 104 3.22 -1.09 12.46
C LYS A 104 3.61 -2.04 13.59
N SER A 105 3.15 -1.74 14.81
CA SER A 105 3.42 -2.56 16.01
C SER A 105 2.86 -3.96 15.85
N ARG A 106 1.64 -4.07 15.35
CA ARG A 106 0.97 -5.36 15.16
C ARG A 106 1.64 -6.19 14.07
N CYS A 107 2.05 -5.59 12.97
CA CYS A 107 2.82 -6.25 11.92
C CYS A 107 4.12 -6.85 12.48
N LYS A 108 4.82 -6.11 13.35
CA LYS A 108 6.03 -6.59 14.04
C LYS A 108 5.73 -7.81 14.92
N GLN A 109 4.63 -7.80 15.69
CA GLN A 109 4.21 -8.92 16.53
C GLN A 109 3.89 -10.18 15.73
N ILE A 110 3.16 -10.03 14.62
CA ILE A 110 2.77 -11.14 13.74
C ILE A 110 3.97 -11.66 12.91
N GLY A 111 4.99 -10.82 12.70
CA GLY A 111 6.16 -11.14 11.87
C GLY A 111 5.89 -10.95 10.38
N VAL A 112 5.11 -9.93 10.01
CA VAL A 112 4.81 -9.55 8.61
C VAL A 112 5.27 -8.13 8.33
N LYS A 113 5.37 -7.77 7.04
CA LYS A 113 5.71 -6.41 6.63
C LYS A 113 4.44 -5.58 6.43
N HIS A 114 4.53 -4.30 6.77
CA HIS A 114 3.56 -3.29 6.34
C HIS A 114 4.02 -2.61 5.04
N VAL A 115 3.12 -1.88 4.37
CA VAL A 115 3.48 -1.04 3.22
C VAL A 115 4.53 0.00 3.63
N PRO A 116 5.43 0.41 2.71
CA PRO A 116 6.42 1.44 3.01
C PRO A 116 5.74 2.76 3.39
N GLU A 117 6.24 3.38 4.44
CA GLU A 117 5.88 4.73 4.84
C GLU A 117 6.77 5.71 4.06
N MET A 118 6.21 6.78 3.56
CA MET A 118 6.93 7.75 2.74
C MET A 118 7.20 9.03 3.49
N ASN A 119 6.17 9.71 3.97
CA ASN A 119 6.27 10.96 4.72
C ASN A 119 5.18 11.03 5.79
N ASN A 120 5.49 11.66 6.92
CA ASN A 120 4.53 12.12 7.91
C ASN A 120 4.43 13.64 7.81
N ILE A 121 3.20 14.15 7.82
CA ILE A 121 2.92 15.57 7.92
C ILE A 121 2.10 15.73 9.20
N GLU A 122 2.62 16.52 10.13
CA GLU A 122 1.87 16.93 11.31
C GLU A 122 1.06 18.18 10.95
N ILE A 123 -0.26 18.11 11.12
CA ILE A 123 -1.17 19.25 10.96
C ILE A 123 -1.52 19.69 12.37
N SER A 124 -1.21 20.95 12.74
CA SER A 124 -1.50 21.44 14.07
C SER A 124 -3.01 21.62 14.28
N GLU A 125 -3.50 21.33 15.48
CA GLU A 125 -4.92 21.40 15.85
C GLU A 125 -5.54 22.81 15.71
N ASP A 126 -4.71 23.87 15.74
CA ASP A 126 -5.15 25.28 15.68
C ASP A 126 -5.53 25.75 14.27
N THR A 127 -5.31 24.94 13.26
CA THR A 127 -5.74 25.26 11.91
C THR A 127 -7.09 24.59 11.63
N SER A 128 -8.17 25.38 11.66
CA SER A 128 -9.34 25.03 10.86
C SER A 128 -8.80 24.64 9.47
N PHE A 129 -9.02 23.39 9.05
CA PHE A 129 -8.49 22.81 7.81
C PHE A 129 -8.67 23.78 6.65
N VAL A 130 -7.62 24.55 6.37
CA VAL A 130 -7.66 25.64 5.40
C VAL A 130 -7.49 25.05 4.02
N PRO A 131 -8.19 25.52 3.00
CA PRO A 131 -8.04 25.05 1.62
C PRO A 131 -6.59 24.93 1.15
N ALA A 132 -5.72 25.84 1.59
CA ALA A 132 -4.28 25.82 1.28
C ALA A 132 -3.54 24.58 1.81
N GLU A 133 -3.94 24.04 2.97
CA GLU A 133 -3.32 22.81 3.53
C GLU A 133 -3.75 21.57 2.75
N ARG A 134 -5.00 21.55 2.30
CA ARG A 134 -5.49 20.49 1.41
C ARG A 134 -4.74 20.49 0.08
N GLU A 135 -4.51 21.63 -0.52
CA GLU A 135 -3.70 21.75 -1.74
C GLU A 135 -2.28 21.26 -1.49
N SER A 136 -1.64 21.63 -0.39
CA SER A 136 -0.29 21.18 -0.04
C SER A 136 -0.20 19.66 0.12
N VAL A 137 -1.21 19.00 0.70
CA VAL A 137 -1.27 17.54 0.82
C VAL A 137 -1.46 16.89 -0.55
N LEU A 138 -2.30 17.47 -1.41
CA LEU A 138 -2.52 16.97 -2.77
C LEU A 138 -1.26 17.14 -3.63
N ASP A 139 -0.60 18.30 -3.56
CA ASP A 139 0.65 18.58 -4.27
C ASP A 139 1.76 17.62 -3.85
N LEU A 140 1.86 17.34 -2.55
CA LEU A 140 2.82 16.36 -2.05
C LEU A 140 2.49 14.94 -2.53
N ALA A 141 1.22 14.55 -2.52
CA ALA A 141 0.78 13.26 -3.03
C ALA A 141 1.08 13.13 -4.53
N GLU A 142 0.81 14.18 -5.31
CA GLU A 142 1.13 14.24 -6.74
C GLU A 142 2.64 14.17 -6.98
N TYR A 143 3.43 14.95 -6.24
CA TYR A 143 4.90 14.87 -6.30
C TYR A 143 5.40 13.46 -5.98
N GLN A 144 4.86 12.82 -4.94
CA GLN A 144 5.22 11.46 -4.59
C GLN A 144 4.80 10.43 -5.64
N CYS A 145 3.67 10.60 -6.30
CA CYS A 145 3.26 9.74 -7.41
C CYS A 145 4.20 9.85 -8.60
N ASN A 146 4.63 11.06 -8.91
CA ASN A 146 5.50 11.37 -10.06
C ASN A 146 6.99 11.13 -9.79
N SER A 147 7.39 10.96 -8.52
CA SER A 147 8.77 10.69 -8.16
C SER A 147 9.12 9.21 -8.40
N GLU A 148 10.41 8.95 -8.63
CA GLU A 148 10.89 7.56 -8.75
C GLU A 148 10.71 6.80 -7.43
N SER A 149 10.41 5.51 -7.54
CA SER A 149 10.39 4.67 -6.36
C SER A 149 11.79 4.46 -5.82
N SER A 150 12.11 5.08 -4.68
CA SER A 150 13.37 4.83 -3.97
C SER A 150 13.48 3.39 -3.45
N ASN A 151 12.35 2.73 -3.21
CA ASN A 151 12.30 1.35 -2.72
C ASN A 151 12.39 0.31 -3.84
N PHE A 152 12.02 0.68 -5.07
CA PHE A 152 12.00 -0.21 -6.23
C PHE A 152 12.37 0.57 -7.49
N PRO A 153 13.69 0.85 -7.70
CA PRO A 153 14.13 1.75 -8.78
C PRO A 153 13.84 1.23 -10.19
N ASP A 154 13.56 -0.06 -10.32
CA ASP A 154 13.36 -0.72 -11.61
C ASP A 154 11.91 -0.72 -12.10
N HIS A 155 10.99 -0.12 -11.34
CA HIS A 155 9.61 -0.02 -11.78
C HIS A 155 8.89 1.21 -11.20
N LEU A 156 7.83 1.61 -11.89
CA LEU A 156 6.97 2.71 -11.50
C LEU A 156 6.35 2.49 -10.11
N LYS A 157 6.08 3.59 -9.43
CA LYS A 157 5.11 3.59 -8.35
C LYS A 157 3.72 3.39 -8.95
N GLU A 158 2.87 2.65 -8.24
CA GLU A 158 1.47 2.49 -8.62
C GLU A 158 0.62 3.67 -8.14
N GLY A 159 1.08 4.34 -7.11
CA GLY A 159 0.43 5.45 -6.45
C GLY A 159 0.88 5.59 -4.99
N VAL A 160 0.24 6.48 -4.28
CA VAL A 160 0.40 6.68 -2.84
C VAL A 160 -0.97 6.67 -2.17
N CYS A 161 -1.02 6.19 -0.93
CA CYS A 161 -2.18 6.35 -0.06
C CYS A 161 -1.89 7.46 0.94
N VAL A 162 -2.76 8.45 0.99
CA VAL A 162 -2.80 9.44 2.07
C VAL A 162 -3.73 8.92 3.15
N ARG A 163 -3.26 8.87 4.38
CA ARG A 163 -4.03 8.46 5.54
C ARG A 163 -4.04 9.59 6.54
N ILE A 164 -5.23 9.95 7.02
CA ILE A 164 -5.42 10.92 8.09
C ILE A 164 -5.51 10.12 9.38
N GLU A 165 -4.67 10.44 10.33
CA GLU A 165 -4.67 9.87 11.68
C GLU A 165 -5.08 10.96 12.65
N ASN A 166 -6.11 10.72 13.46
CA ASN A 166 -6.43 11.58 14.59
C ASN A 166 -5.70 11.01 15.81
N GLU A 167 -4.96 11.87 16.52
CA GLU A 167 -4.26 11.46 17.75
C GLU A 167 -5.21 11.07 18.89
N ASP A 168 -6.47 11.50 18.84
CA ASP A 168 -7.48 11.26 19.87
C ASP A 168 -8.01 9.82 19.96
N HIS A 169 -7.56 8.92 19.12
CA HIS A 169 -7.92 7.52 19.19
C HIS A 169 -6.74 6.68 19.69
N ASP A 170 -6.35 6.90 20.92
CA ASP A 170 -5.63 5.90 21.70
C ASP A 170 -6.67 4.92 22.26
N PRO A 171 -6.87 3.76 21.63
CA PRO A 171 -7.74 2.76 22.21
C PRO A 171 -7.03 2.14 23.39
N ILE A 172 -7.71 2.15 24.47
CA ILE A 172 -7.47 1.47 25.74
C ILE A 172 -7.05 0.01 25.55
#